data_be4276059d13d083281a8b43eacd2e07
#
_entry.id   be4276059d13d083281a8b43eacd2e07
#
_cell.length_a   1.000
_cell.length_b   1.000
_cell.length_c   1.000
_cell.angle_alpha   90.00
_cell.angle_beta   90.00
_cell.angle_gamma   90.00
#
_symmetry.space_group_name_H-M   'P 1'
#
loop_
_entity.id
_entity.type
_entity.pdbx_description
1 polymer ?
#
loop_
_entity_poly.entity_id
_entity_poly.type
_entity_poly.pdbx_seq_one_letter_code
_entity_poly.pdbx_strand_id
1 'polypeptide(L)' 'MANDFVITKRNKEKGNDGYKVFSVRIKDETVNMLDEISKETNRSRNEIINLMLEFAVDKCIIDK' A
#
# COMPACT_ATOMS: atom_id res chain seq x y z
N MET A 1 10.36 -7.22 1.87
CA MET A 1 9.96 -6.98 1.79
C MET A 1 9.45 -6.58 1.77
N ALA A 2 9.35 -6.41 1.95
CA ALA A 2 8.87 -6.06 1.88
C ALA A 2 8.26 -5.48 1.66
N ASN A 3 8.05 -5.13 1.49
CA ASN A 3 7.48 -4.55 1.33
C ASN A 3 7.06 -3.78 0.55
N ASP A 4 7.06 -3.76 -0.07
CA ASP A 4 6.89 -3.06 -0.86
C ASP A 4 5.89 -3.22 -1.58
N PHE A 5 5.28 -2.85 -1.79
CA PHE A 5 4.25 -3.03 -2.39
C PHE A 5 4.31 -2.52 -3.63
N VAL A 6 4.40 -2.75 -4.45
CA VAL A 6 4.42 -2.29 -5.50
C VAL A 6 4.95 -2.75 -6.36
N ILE A 7 5.10 -2.92 -7.08
CA ILE A 7 5.53 -3.49 -7.87
C ILE A 7 5.43 -3.27 -9.16
N THR A 8 5.17 -2.82 -9.74
CA THR A 8 4.99 -2.68 -10.97
C THR A 8 5.87 -2.06 -11.66
N LYS A 9 6.31 -2.12 -12.33
CA LYS A 9 7.10 -1.61 -12.96
C LYS A 9 6.79 -1.25 -14.14
N ARG A 10 6.49 -0.85 -14.63
CA ARG A 10 6.18 -0.52 -15.69
C ARG A 10 6.85 0.39 -16.25
N ASN A 11 7.17 0.89 -16.63
CA ASN A 11 7.73 1.66 -17.31
C ASN A 11 8.08 2.69 -16.91
N LYS A 12 8.39 2.93 -16.67
CA LYS A 12 8.80 3.75 -16.32
C LYS A 12 8.74 4.88 -16.77
N GLU A 13 8.57 5.33 -17.11
CA GLU A 13 8.58 6.31 -17.54
C GLU A 13 7.92 7.11 -17.21
N LYS A 14 7.63 7.25 -16.88
CA LYS A 14 7.11 7.96 -16.71
C LYS A 14 6.31 8.10 -15.97
N GLY A 15 6.09 7.78 -15.20
CA GLY A 15 5.30 7.94 -14.30
C GLY A 15 4.13 8.66 -14.50
N ASN A 16 3.61 8.60 -15.47
CA ASN A 16 2.49 9.27 -15.67
C ASN A 16 1.26 8.57 -15.40
N ASP A 17 1.28 7.35 -14.84
CA ASP A 17 0.10 6.63 -14.47
C ASP A 17 -0.50 7.15 -13.18
N GLY A 18 0.12 8.14 -12.55
CA GLY A 18 -0.40 8.69 -11.33
C GLY A 18 0.04 7.96 -10.08
N TYR A 19 0.95 7.01 -10.22
CA TYR A 19 1.48 6.27 -9.09
C TYR A 19 2.95 6.54 -8.90
N LYS A 20 3.40 6.39 -7.67
CA LYS A 20 4.80 6.48 -7.36
C LYS A 20 5.19 5.29 -6.55
N VAL A 21 6.46 4.95 -6.60
CA VAL A 21 6.99 3.87 -5.81
C VAL A 21 7.89 4.46 -4.73
N PHE A 22 7.66 4.10 -3.48
CA PHE A 22 8.59 4.46 -2.43
C PHE A 22 8.50 3.43 -1.33
N SER A 23 9.47 3.44 -0.46
CA SER A 23 9.61 2.39 0.54
C SER A 23 9.17 2.88 1.90
N VAL A 24 8.56 2.00 2.66
CA VAL A 24 8.25 2.29 4.06
C VAL A 24 8.60 1.07 4.88
N ARG A 25 8.90 1.29 6.13
CA ARG A 25 9.12 0.19 7.06
C ARG A 25 7.83 -0.02 7.80
N ILE A 26 7.41 -1.27 7.89
CA ILE A 26 6.14 -1.62 8.51
C ILE A 26 6.39 -2.72 9.52
N LYS A 27 5.75 -2.65 10.66
CA LYS A 27 5.91 -3.66 11.69
C LYS A 27 5.48 -5.03 11.17
N ASP A 28 6.19 -6.04 11.66
CA ASP A 28 5.88 -7.41 11.25
C ASP A 28 4.43 -7.77 11.52
N GLU A 29 3.93 -7.40 12.68
CA GLU A 29 2.55 -7.73 12.99
C GLU A 29 1.58 -7.08 12.03
N THR A 30 1.88 -5.86 11.61
CA THR A 30 1.01 -5.18 10.66
C THR A 30 1.05 -5.87 9.31
N VAL A 31 2.24 -6.31 8.90
CA VAL A 31 2.36 -7.04 7.65
C VAL A 31 1.52 -8.32 7.70
N ASN A 32 1.57 -9.01 8.84
CA ASN A 32 0.80 -10.24 8.98
C ASN A 32 -0.70 -9.98 8.87
N MET A 33 -1.15 -8.88 9.44
CA MET A 33 -2.56 -8.53 9.35
C MET A 33 -2.96 -8.19 7.92
N LEU A 34 -2.10 -7.49 7.23
CA LEU A 34 -2.36 -7.17 5.83
C LEU A 34 -2.43 -8.44 4.99
N ASP A 35 -1.56 -9.39 5.28
CA ASP A 35 -1.57 -10.65 4.55
C ASP A 35 -2.85 -11.40 4.77
N GLU A 36 -3.37 -11.36 5.99
CA GLU A 36 -4.62 -12.02 6.28
C GLU A 36 -5.78 -11.39 5.53
N ILE A 37 -5.82 -10.07 5.51
CA ILE A 37 -6.87 -9.38 4.80
C ILE A 37 -6.77 -9.67 3.31
N SER A 38 -5.55 -9.72 2.82
CA SER A 38 -5.31 -10.03 1.42
C SER A 38 -5.89 -11.38 1.06
N LYS A 39 -5.65 -12.39 1.92
CA LYS A 39 -6.15 -13.72 1.69
C LYS A 39 -7.67 -13.76 1.73
N GLU A 40 -8.25 -13.11 2.71
CA GLU A 40 -9.68 -13.16 2.89
C GLU A 40 -10.46 -12.43 1.82
N THR A 41 -9.87 -11.40 1.27
CA THR A 41 -10.56 -10.61 0.25
C THR A 41 -10.15 -10.98 -1.15
N ASN A 42 -9.16 -11.87 -1.27
CA ASN A 42 -8.66 -12.26 -2.58
C ASN A 42 -8.13 -11.06 -3.36
N ARG A 43 -7.51 -10.12 -2.65
CA ARG A 43 -6.89 -8.96 -3.25
C ARG A 43 -5.43 -8.96 -2.89
N SER A 44 -4.60 -8.34 -3.69
CA SER A 44 -3.16 -8.30 -3.42
C SER A 44 -2.90 -7.38 -2.23
N ARG A 45 -1.77 -7.61 -1.57
CA ARG A 45 -1.38 -6.77 -0.46
C ARG A 45 -1.26 -5.32 -0.90
N ASN A 46 -0.71 -5.13 -2.09
CA ASN A 46 -0.55 -3.78 -2.62
C ASN A 46 -1.90 -3.08 -2.75
N GLU A 47 -2.88 -3.80 -3.25
CA GLU A 47 -4.22 -3.27 -3.41
C GLU A 47 -4.84 -2.91 -2.06
N ILE A 48 -4.67 -3.80 -1.08
CA ILE A 48 -5.18 -3.56 0.26
C ILE A 48 -4.54 -2.31 0.86
N ILE A 49 -3.24 -2.19 0.71
CA ILE A 49 -2.52 -1.04 1.26
C ILE A 49 -3.04 0.25 0.64
N ASN A 50 -3.23 0.24 -0.67
CA ASN A 50 -3.73 1.44 -1.33
C ASN A 50 -5.11 1.82 -0.85
N LEU A 51 -5.99 0.84 -0.72
CA LEU A 51 -7.34 1.11 -0.23
C LEU A 51 -7.33 1.68 1.17
N MET A 52 -6.50 1.11 2.03
CA MET A 52 -6.42 1.56 3.40
C MET A 52 -5.82 2.94 3.51
N LEU A 53 -4.79 3.20 2.72
CA LEU A 53 -4.17 4.51 2.75
C LEU A 53 -5.14 5.59 2.28
N GLU A 54 -5.88 5.30 1.23
CA GLU A 54 -6.86 6.25 0.73
C GLU A 54 -7.90 6.56 1.78
N PHE A 55 -8.38 5.52 2.46
CA PHE A 55 -9.35 5.70 3.52
C PHE A 55 -8.76 6.52 4.66
N ALA A 56 -7.56 6.14 5.09
CA ALA A 56 -6.93 6.79 6.24
C ALA A 56 -6.63 8.26 5.97
N VAL A 57 -6.15 8.55 4.78
CA VAL A 57 -5.84 9.93 4.43
C VAL A 57 -7.11 10.77 4.39
N ASP A 58 -8.17 10.18 3.85
CA ASP A 58 -9.44 10.88 3.76
C ASP A 58 -10.02 11.20 5.12
N LYS A 59 -9.82 10.31 6.08
CA LYS A 59 -10.38 10.48 7.42
C LYS A 59 -9.42 11.12 8.40
N CYS A 60 -8.23 11.43 7.96
CA CYS A 60 -7.21 11.94 8.85
C CYS A 60 -7.50 13.36 9.27
N ILE A 61 -7.34 13.62 10.55
CA ILE A 61 -7.49 14.96 11.08
C ILE A 61 -6.18 15.33 11.72
N ILE A 62 -5.65 16.46 11.33
CA ILE A 62 -4.40 16.91 11.90
C ILE A 62 -4.70 17.86 13.02
N ASP A 63 -4.26 17.49 14.21
CA ASP A 63 -4.50 18.28 15.38
C ASP A 63 -3.35 19.25 15.54
N LYS A 64 -3.57 20.49 15.28
CA LYS A 64 -2.54 21.46 15.43
C LYS A 64 -2.78 22.27 16.64
#